data_d9ab9c44d2c80c33b0eca359ce00856e
#
_entry.id   d9ab9c44d2c80c33b0eca359ce00856e
#
_cell.length_a   1.000
_cell.length_b   1.000
_cell.length_c   1.000
_cell.angle_alpha   90.00
_cell.angle_beta   90.00
_cell.angle_gamma   90.00
#
_symmetry.space_group_name_H-M   'P 1'
#
loop_
_entity.id
_entity.type
_entity.pdbx_description
1 polymer ?
#
loop_
_entity_poly.entity_id
_entity_poly.type
_entity_poly.pdbx_seq_one_letter_code
_entity_poly.pdbx_strand_id
1 'polypeptide(L)'
;MSNAETSTAGWGLIAGNGRFPFLVLEGARSQGIEMAVIALKEEAAPELVRSAKRLHWVSLGELSKAIDLMHQEGVTQAVMAGQVKHNKIFSAIRPDWKLAKLLFSLPRKNTDTLIGAVARVLEDEGIRLVDSTLFLKPLVPEAGVLTRRAPDAREAADIAYGLGVARQISSMDIGQTVVISDRACVAVEAMEGTDETVARAARIASGKPLVVVKVSKPGQDMRFDVPVIGLPTIEQMKKAQATALAVDAGRTLLFDRTKLIELADAAGIAIQAIAPAAEPAEPKETSAGMNRE
;
A
#
# COMPACT_ATOMS: atom_id res chain seq x y z
N MET A 1 13.84 -40.42 -2.45
CA MET A 1 13.15 -39.65 -1.40
C MET A 1 14.03 -38.47 -1.10
N SER A 2 13.78 -37.38 -1.81
CA SER A 2 14.57 -36.14 -1.67
C SER A 2 13.88 -35.30 -0.57
N ASN A 3 14.55 -35.18 0.58
CA ASN A 3 14.18 -34.19 1.61
C ASN A 3 14.33 -32.81 0.98
N ALA A 4 13.21 -32.17 0.69
CA ALA A 4 13.18 -30.74 0.50
C ALA A 4 13.55 -30.13 1.86
N GLU A 5 14.78 -29.67 2.02
CA GLU A 5 15.17 -28.74 3.08
C GLU A 5 14.26 -27.54 3.00
N THR A 6 13.26 -27.49 3.86
CA THR A 6 12.53 -26.25 4.15
C THR A 6 13.55 -25.27 4.68
N SER A 7 14.04 -24.41 3.81
CA SER A 7 14.84 -23.25 4.19
C SER A 7 14.07 -22.52 5.30
N THR A 8 14.57 -22.63 6.54
CA THR A 8 14.09 -21.91 7.71
C THR A 8 14.54 -20.45 7.64
N ALA A 9 14.20 -19.77 6.52
CA ALA A 9 14.42 -18.35 6.41
C ALA A 9 13.65 -17.67 7.53
N GLY A 10 14.34 -16.98 8.43
CA GLY A 10 13.71 -16.22 9.50
C GLY A 10 12.88 -15.08 8.88
N TRP A 11 11.60 -15.02 9.27
CA TRP A 11 10.68 -13.97 8.80
C TRP A 11 10.56 -12.85 9.80
N GLY A 12 10.63 -11.61 9.31
CA GLY A 12 10.41 -10.39 10.08
C GLY A 12 9.19 -9.61 9.59
N LEU A 13 8.58 -8.85 10.50
CA LEU A 13 7.58 -7.85 10.20
C LEU A 13 7.98 -6.52 10.82
N ILE A 14 8.14 -5.48 10.00
CA ILE A 14 8.28 -4.10 10.46
C ILE A 14 6.87 -3.52 10.51
N ALA A 15 6.35 -3.28 11.72
CA ALA A 15 4.97 -2.92 11.96
C ALA A 15 4.80 -1.44 12.26
N GLY A 16 4.08 -0.74 11.39
CA GLY A 16 3.57 0.63 11.57
C GLY A 16 2.14 0.66 12.10
N ASN A 17 1.44 1.75 11.82
CA ASN A 17 0.08 2.00 12.27
C ASN A 17 -0.96 1.22 11.45
N GLY A 18 -2.12 1.02 12.07
CA GLY A 18 -3.33 0.49 11.42
C GLY A 18 -3.46 -1.02 11.48
N ARG A 19 -4.37 -1.55 10.66
CA ARG A 19 -4.76 -2.96 10.68
C ARG A 19 -3.83 -3.87 9.87
N PHE A 20 -3.05 -3.30 8.96
CA PHE A 20 -2.21 -4.05 8.02
C PHE A 20 -1.25 -5.02 8.73
N PRO A 21 -0.51 -4.64 9.80
CA PRO A 21 0.37 -5.56 10.51
C PRO A 21 -0.33 -6.82 11.04
N PHE A 22 -1.54 -6.66 11.55
CA PHE A 22 -2.34 -7.79 12.06
C PHE A 22 -2.73 -8.76 10.95
N LEU A 23 -3.14 -8.26 9.80
CA LEU A 23 -3.49 -9.07 8.64
C LEU A 23 -2.28 -9.85 8.11
N VAL A 24 -1.10 -9.22 8.06
CA VAL A 24 0.14 -9.91 7.67
C VAL A 24 0.46 -11.05 8.64
N LEU A 25 0.38 -10.81 9.96
CA LEU A 25 0.63 -11.85 10.97
C LEU A 25 -0.39 -13.00 10.87
N GLU A 26 -1.65 -12.69 10.63
CA GLU A 26 -2.70 -13.70 10.45
C GLU A 26 -2.46 -14.52 9.17
N GLY A 27 -2.16 -13.84 8.04
CA GLY A 27 -1.85 -14.47 6.77
C GLY A 27 -0.59 -15.34 6.82
N ALA A 28 0.48 -14.87 7.47
CA ALA A 28 1.70 -15.66 7.67
C ALA A 28 1.44 -16.91 8.53
N ARG A 29 0.71 -16.72 9.64
CA ARG A 29 0.35 -17.83 10.53
C ARG A 29 -0.52 -18.89 9.86
N SER A 30 -1.45 -18.49 8.99
CA SER A 30 -2.26 -19.44 8.21
C SER A 30 -1.42 -20.34 7.29
N GLN A 31 -0.19 -19.89 6.96
CA GLN A 31 0.79 -20.61 6.16
C GLN A 31 1.86 -21.31 7.04
N GLY A 32 1.67 -21.35 8.37
CA GLY A 32 2.61 -21.98 9.30
C GLY A 32 3.87 -21.15 9.57
N ILE A 33 3.87 -19.86 9.22
CA ILE A 33 5.03 -18.97 9.37
C ILE A 33 4.84 -18.12 10.63
N GLU A 34 5.83 -18.18 11.54
CA GLU A 34 5.91 -17.32 12.72
C GLU A 34 6.93 -16.21 12.48
N MET A 35 6.51 -14.95 12.60
CA MET A 35 7.34 -13.79 12.33
C MET A 35 7.89 -13.17 13.60
N ALA A 36 9.13 -12.67 13.55
CA ALA A 36 9.65 -11.70 14.52
C ALA A 36 9.13 -10.30 14.17
N VAL A 37 8.57 -9.59 15.14
CA VAL A 37 7.93 -8.30 14.90
C VAL A 37 8.76 -7.17 15.48
N ILE A 38 9.13 -6.22 14.64
CA ILE A 38 9.73 -4.94 15.01
C ILE A 38 8.64 -3.88 14.95
N ALA A 39 8.04 -3.57 16.09
CA ALA A 39 6.94 -2.62 16.19
C ALA A 39 7.46 -1.20 16.45
N LEU A 40 7.02 -0.23 15.63
CA LEU A 40 7.39 1.17 15.76
C LEU A 40 6.57 1.81 16.88
N LYS A 41 7.23 2.19 18.00
CA LYS A 41 6.59 2.71 19.24
C LYS A 41 5.62 3.86 18.99
N GLU A 42 5.95 4.73 18.05
CA GLU A 42 5.18 5.95 17.77
C GLU A 42 3.95 5.68 16.90
N GLU A 43 3.89 4.50 16.27
CA GLU A 43 2.88 4.19 15.24
C GLU A 43 2.12 2.90 15.49
N ALA A 44 2.82 1.82 15.86
CA ALA A 44 2.21 0.51 15.96
C ALA A 44 1.23 0.41 17.13
N ALA A 45 0.16 -0.36 16.93
CA ALA A 45 -0.87 -0.56 17.96
C ALA A 45 -0.34 -1.44 19.10
N PRO A 46 -0.56 -1.05 20.38
CA PRO A 46 -0.13 -1.84 21.55
C PRO A 46 -0.68 -3.27 21.56
N GLU A 47 -1.83 -3.49 20.93
CA GLU A 47 -2.51 -4.79 20.83
C GLU A 47 -1.69 -5.83 20.07
N LEU A 48 -0.63 -5.45 19.32
CA LEU A 48 0.30 -6.38 18.69
C LEU A 48 0.92 -7.36 19.68
N VAL A 49 1.02 -6.99 20.97
CA VAL A 49 1.48 -7.89 22.04
C VAL A 49 0.67 -9.19 22.13
N ARG A 50 -0.61 -9.15 21.73
CA ARG A 50 -1.49 -10.34 21.73
C ARG A 50 -1.39 -11.15 20.44
N SER A 51 -0.82 -10.55 19.40
CA SER A 51 -0.76 -11.12 18.05
C SER A 51 0.63 -11.61 17.66
N ALA A 52 1.67 -11.30 18.43
CA ALA A 52 3.05 -11.66 18.11
C ALA A 52 3.73 -12.30 19.32
N LYS A 53 4.37 -13.47 19.14
CA LYS A 53 5.13 -14.14 20.21
C LYS A 53 6.51 -13.53 20.39
N ARG A 54 7.14 -13.10 19.29
CA ARG A 54 8.45 -12.46 19.25
C ARG A 54 8.25 -11.01 18.85
N LEU A 55 8.11 -10.10 19.83
CA LEU A 55 7.78 -8.70 19.64
C LEU A 55 8.81 -7.79 20.28
N HIS A 56 9.37 -6.90 19.48
CA HIS A 56 10.34 -5.90 19.90
C HIS A 56 9.82 -4.50 19.55
N TRP A 57 9.88 -3.61 20.54
CA TRP A 57 9.48 -2.21 20.37
C TRP A 57 10.71 -1.33 20.10
N VAL A 58 10.69 -0.61 18.99
CA VAL A 58 11.78 0.24 18.52
C VAL A 58 11.22 1.61 18.17
N SER A 59 11.94 2.69 18.51
CA SER A 59 11.56 4.03 18.05
C SER A 59 11.94 4.25 16.59
N LEU A 60 11.20 5.12 15.90
CA LEU A 60 11.46 5.46 14.48
C LEU A 60 12.91 5.88 14.19
N GLY A 61 13.61 6.43 15.19
CA GLY A 61 15.02 6.84 15.09
C GLY A 61 16.05 5.73 15.26
N GLU A 62 15.67 4.54 15.73
CA GLU A 62 16.57 3.47 16.16
C GLU A 62 16.78 2.40 15.06
N LEU A 63 17.23 2.81 13.85
CA LEU A 63 17.43 1.89 12.71
C LEU A 63 18.47 0.80 13.01
N SER A 64 19.60 1.16 13.62
CA SER A 64 20.64 0.19 14.00
C SER A 64 20.08 -0.88 14.93
N LYS A 65 19.34 -0.46 15.95
CA LYS A 65 18.71 -1.38 16.91
C LYS A 65 17.68 -2.30 16.25
N ALA A 66 16.90 -1.77 15.30
CA ALA A 66 15.94 -2.60 14.53
C ALA A 66 16.67 -3.71 13.76
N ILE A 67 17.78 -3.38 13.11
CA ILE A 67 18.62 -4.33 12.38
C ILE A 67 19.24 -5.36 13.33
N ASP A 68 19.82 -4.94 14.44
CA ASP A 68 20.42 -5.83 15.44
C ASP A 68 19.41 -6.84 15.98
N LEU A 69 18.19 -6.38 16.29
CA LEU A 69 17.11 -7.26 16.75
C LEU A 69 16.67 -8.24 15.66
N MET A 70 16.57 -7.81 14.41
CA MET A 70 16.27 -8.72 13.30
C MET A 70 17.36 -9.79 13.12
N HIS A 71 18.64 -9.44 13.24
CA HIS A 71 19.75 -10.42 13.23
C HIS A 71 19.68 -11.40 14.40
N GLN A 72 19.40 -10.92 15.63
CA GLN A 72 19.23 -11.77 16.81
C GLN A 72 18.09 -12.77 16.65
N GLU A 73 17.03 -12.39 15.95
CA GLU A 73 15.88 -13.24 15.63
C GLU A 73 16.11 -14.12 14.38
N GLY A 74 17.27 -14.03 13.74
CA GLY A 74 17.62 -14.80 12.55
C GLY A 74 16.81 -14.40 11.31
N VAL A 75 16.34 -13.14 11.23
CA VAL A 75 15.54 -12.65 10.11
C VAL A 75 16.42 -12.46 8.88
N THR A 76 16.00 -13.07 7.77
CA THR A 76 16.62 -12.92 6.45
C THR A 76 15.65 -12.33 5.41
N GLN A 77 14.34 -12.40 5.69
CA GLN A 77 13.29 -11.80 4.87
C GLN A 77 12.34 -11.04 5.77
N ALA A 78 11.92 -9.86 5.34
CA ALA A 78 11.00 -9.04 6.11
C ALA A 78 9.91 -8.42 5.24
N VAL A 79 8.75 -8.21 5.85
CA VAL A 79 7.61 -7.47 5.30
C VAL A 79 7.50 -6.16 6.06
N MET A 80 7.22 -5.07 5.35
CA MET A 80 6.74 -3.83 5.97
C MET A 80 5.22 -3.75 5.88
N ALA A 81 4.55 -3.44 6.98
CA ALA A 81 3.10 -3.25 6.98
C ALA A 81 2.68 -2.14 7.94
N GLY A 82 1.69 -1.36 7.50
CA GLY A 82 1.15 -0.23 8.26
C GLY A 82 1.75 1.10 7.85
N GLN A 83 1.08 2.17 8.25
CA GLN A 83 1.46 3.53 7.90
C GLN A 83 2.43 4.11 8.93
N VAL A 84 3.31 4.99 8.46
CA VAL A 84 4.10 5.89 9.30
C VAL A 84 3.73 7.32 8.91
N LYS A 85 3.25 8.11 9.87
CA LYS A 85 2.79 9.47 9.60
C LYS A 85 3.97 10.36 9.20
N HIS A 86 3.85 11.01 8.04
CA HIS A 86 4.91 11.85 7.45
C HIS A 86 5.46 12.89 8.43
N ASN A 87 4.60 13.57 9.17
CA ASN A 87 5.01 14.58 10.17
C ASN A 87 5.85 14.00 11.32
N LYS A 88 5.66 12.73 11.69
CA LYS A 88 6.45 12.07 12.74
C LYS A 88 7.85 11.68 12.27
N ILE A 89 7.99 11.31 10.99
CA ILE A 89 9.28 10.89 10.42
C ILE A 89 10.32 12.00 10.45
N PHE A 90 9.91 13.25 10.21
CA PHE A 90 10.85 14.38 10.03
C PHE A 90 10.92 15.35 11.21
N SER A 91 9.97 15.33 12.16
CA SER A 91 9.89 16.37 13.21
C SER A 91 10.22 15.91 14.63
N ALA A 92 10.12 14.60 14.94
CA ALA A 92 10.19 14.10 16.31
C ALA A 92 11.26 13.03 16.55
N ILE A 93 12.12 12.72 15.55
CA ILE A 93 13.05 11.61 15.61
C ILE A 93 14.42 12.09 16.09
N ARG A 94 14.99 11.39 17.08
CA ARG A 94 16.42 11.41 17.38
C ARG A 94 17.05 10.26 16.60
N PRO A 95 17.57 10.51 15.38
CA PRO A 95 18.12 9.44 14.56
C PRO A 95 19.41 8.90 15.17
N ASP A 96 19.58 7.57 15.15
CA ASP A 96 20.88 6.97 15.38
C ASP A 96 21.84 7.27 14.21
N TRP A 97 23.08 6.84 14.34
CA TRP A 97 24.12 7.14 13.34
C TRP A 97 23.77 6.61 11.93
N LYS A 98 23.23 5.39 11.83
CA LYS A 98 22.85 4.80 10.52
C LYS A 98 21.75 5.60 9.87
N LEU A 99 20.68 5.92 10.62
CA LEU A 99 19.57 6.70 10.10
C LEU A 99 19.99 8.16 9.80
N ALA A 100 20.80 8.78 10.64
CA ALA A 100 21.31 10.13 10.39
C ALA A 100 22.10 10.19 9.07
N LYS A 101 23.05 9.27 8.88
CA LYS A 101 23.82 9.15 7.63
C LYS A 101 22.91 8.98 6.42
N LEU A 102 21.86 8.13 6.55
CA LEU A 102 20.87 7.90 5.52
C LEU A 102 20.12 9.20 5.17
N LEU A 103 19.58 9.90 6.17
CA LEU A 103 18.83 11.15 5.99
C LEU A 103 19.66 12.24 5.29
N PHE A 104 20.97 12.33 5.59
CA PHE A 104 21.87 13.27 4.91
C PHE A 104 22.14 12.91 3.45
N SER A 105 22.05 11.64 3.08
CA SER A 105 22.30 11.18 1.70
C SER A 105 21.07 11.27 0.78
N LEU A 106 19.88 11.57 1.31
CA LEU A 106 18.66 11.59 0.52
C LEU A 106 18.59 12.81 -0.41
N PRO A 107 18.34 12.62 -1.72
CA PRO A 107 18.18 13.72 -2.67
C PRO A 107 16.88 14.48 -2.46
N ARG A 108 15.85 13.82 -1.93
CA ARG A 108 14.54 14.39 -1.60
C ARG A 108 14.09 13.88 -0.23
N LYS A 109 13.50 14.77 0.58
CA LYS A 109 12.97 14.43 1.92
C LYS A 109 11.48 14.07 1.82
N ASN A 110 11.15 13.02 1.08
CA ASN A 110 9.80 12.43 1.08
C ASN A 110 9.83 11.02 1.66
N THR A 111 8.68 10.52 2.05
CA THR A 111 8.52 9.24 2.73
C THR A 111 9.00 8.08 1.87
N ASP A 112 8.63 8.06 0.58
CA ASP A 112 8.96 6.96 -0.33
C ASP A 112 10.47 6.84 -0.56
N THR A 113 11.17 7.98 -0.74
CA THR A 113 12.64 8.02 -0.87
C THR A 113 13.32 7.51 0.40
N LEU A 114 12.82 7.90 1.58
CA LEU A 114 13.36 7.44 2.86
C LEU A 114 13.15 5.95 3.05
N ILE A 115 11.94 5.44 2.83
CA ILE A 115 11.64 4.01 3.02
C ILE A 115 12.41 3.17 2.00
N GLY A 116 12.50 3.62 0.75
CA GLY A 116 13.34 2.96 -0.25
C GLY A 116 14.83 2.92 0.12
N ALA A 117 15.33 3.96 0.79
CA ALA A 117 16.70 3.99 1.29
C ALA A 117 16.89 3.07 2.52
N VAL A 118 15.91 3.00 3.42
CA VAL A 118 15.90 2.02 4.53
C VAL A 118 15.88 0.59 3.97
N ALA A 119 15.09 0.34 2.91
CA ALA A 119 15.05 -0.96 2.25
C ALA A 119 16.44 -1.40 1.74
N ARG A 120 17.20 -0.49 1.12
CA ARG A 120 18.58 -0.77 0.68
C ARG A 120 19.52 -1.06 1.85
N VAL A 121 19.42 -0.29 2.94
CA VAL A 121 20.24 -0.56 4.14
C VAL A 121 19.94 -1.93 4.73
N LEU A 122 18.67 -2.35 4.77
CA LEU A 122 18.30 -3.69 5.23
C LEU A 122 18.88 -4.77 4.31
N GLU A 123 18.84 -4.56 3.00
CA GLU A 123 19.38 -5.49 2.00
C GLU A 123 20.92 -5.63 2.12
N ASP A 124 21.62 -4.51 2.33
CA ASP A 124 23.07 -4.49 2.60
C ASP A 124 23.44 -5.25 3.90
N GLU A 125 22.53 -5.29 4.87
CA GLU A 125 22.65 -6.05 6.12
C GLU A 125 22.11 -7.51 5.99
N GLY A 126 21.79 -7.98 4.78
CA GLY A 126 21.34 -9.34 4.51
C GLY A 126 19.86 -9.60 4.83
N ILE A 127 19.07 -8.56 5.05
CA ILE A 127 17.61 -8.65 5.32
C ILE A 127 16.86 -8.17 4.08
N ARG A 128 16.33 -9.09 3.28
CA ARG A 128 15.60 -8.76 2.06
C ARG A 128 14.15 -8.36 2.37
N LEU A 129 13.77 -7.14 2.01
CA LEU A 129 12.37 -6.75 2.00
C LEU A 129 11.63 -7.41 0.83
N VAL A 130 10.49 -8.03 1.12
CA VAL A 130 9.63 -8.67 0.14
C VAL A 130 8.30 -7.91 0.00
N ASP A 131 7.54 -8.24 -1.04
CA ASP A 131 6.21 -7.70 -1.29
C ASP A 131 5.32 -7.81 -0.05
N SER A 132 4.76 -6.70 0.39
CA SER A 132 3.89 -6.61 1.58
C SER A 132 2.58 -7.38 1.44
N THR A 133 2.19 -7.74 0.22
CA THR A 133 0.99 -8.54 -0.07
C THR A 133 1.24 -10.04 -0.09
N LEU A 134 2.49 -10.49 0.09
CA LEU A 134 2.89 -11.89 -0.05
C LEU A 134 1.99 -12.86 0.75
N PHE A 135 1.65 -12.49 1.99
CA PHE A 135 0.79 -13.28 2.88
C PHE A 135 -0.69 -12.92 2.77
N LEU A 136 -1.06 -12.02 1.86
CA LEU A 136 -2.39 -11.44 1.76
C LEU A 136 -3.04 -11.65 0.37
N LYS A 137 -2.58 -12.62 -0.38
CA LYS A 137 -3.11 -12.92 -1.72
C LYS A 137 -4.65 -12.99 -1.79
N PRO A 138 -5.37 -13.57 -0.80
CA PRO A 138 -6.84 -13.57 -0.83
C PRO A 138 -7.48 -12.19 -0.74
N LEU A 139 -6.75 -11.18 -0.25
CA LEU A 139 -7.23 -9.79 -0.13
C LEU A 139 -6.91 -8.94 -1.36
N VAL A 140 -6.12 -9.45 -2.29
CA VAL A 140 -5.79 -8.80 -3.56
C VAL A 140 -6.78 -9.28 -4.63
N PRO A 141 -7.61 -8.43 -5.23
CA PRO A 141 -8.59 -8.86 -6.20
C PRO A 141 -7.95 -9.16 -7.56
N GLU A 142 -8.43 -10.20 -8.21
CA GLU A 142 -8.25 -10.41 -9.64
C GLU A 142 -9.13 -9.46 -10.44
N ALA A 143 -8.82 -9.29 -11.74
CA ALA A 143 -9.62 -8.44 -12.63
C ALA A 143 -11.05 -8.96 -12.76
N GLY A 144 -12.04 -8.08 -12.66
CA GLY A 144 -13.45 -8.42 -12.77
C GLY A 144 -14.35 -7.61 -11.84
N VAL A 145 -15.64 -7.92 -11.87
CA VAL A 145 -16.63 -7.35 -10.95
C VAL A 145 -16.60 -8.13 -9.64
N LEU A 146 -16.52 -7.44 -8.52
CA LEU A 146 -16.40 -8.02 -7.19
C LEU A 146 -17.72 -8.07 -6.41
N THR A 147 -18.67 -7.20 -6.77
CA THR A 147 -19.99 -7.06 -6.16
C THR A 147 -21.06 -7.78 -7.01
N ARG A 148 -22.28 -7.95 -6.43
CA ARG A 148 -23.41 -8.60 -7.14
C ARG A 148 -23.80 -7.88 -8.42
N ARG A 149 -23.80 -6.53 -8.40
CA ARG A 149 -24.03 -5.74 -9.61
C ARG A 149 -22.71 -5.29 -10.25
N ALA A 150 -22.71 -5.24 -11.56
CA ALA A 150 -21.67 -4.58 -12.33
C ALA A 150 -21.94 -3.06 -12.40
N PRO A 151 -20.92 -2.23 -12.70
CA PRO A 151 -21.14 -0.85 -13.12
C PRO A 151 -22.10 -0.76 -14.31
N ASP A 152 -23.03 0.19 -14.28
CA ASP A 152 -23.87 0.50 -15.43
C ASP A 152 -23.10 1.25 -16.54
N ALA A 153 -23.75 1.54 -17.66
CA ALA A 153 -23.10 2.18 -18.81
C ALA A 153 -22.55 3.59 -18.49
N ARG A 154 -23.23 4.36 -17.62
CA ARG A 154 -22.78 5.67 -17.16
C ARG A 154 -21.55 5.51 -16.25
N GLU A 155 -21.65 4.62 -15.26
CA GLU A 155 -20.56 4.34 -14.33
C GLU A 155 -19.33 3.81 -15.06
N ALA A 156 -19.49 2.94 -16.05
CA ALA A 156 -18.42 2.42 -16.88
C ALA A 156 -17.71 3.54 -17.69
N ALA A 157 -18.49 4.50 -18.22
CA ALA A 157 -17.94 5.67 -18.90
C ALA A 157 -17.17 6.59 -17.94
N ASP A 158 -17.69 6.79 -16.71
CA ASP A 158 -17.02 7.55 -15.66
C ASP A 158 -15.74 6.85 -15.17
N ILE A 159 -15.76 5.52 -15.03
CA ILE A 159 -14.57 4.72 -14.70
C ILE A 159 -13.49 4.89 -15.79
N ALA A 160 -13.87 4.74 -17.07
CA ALA A 160 -12.92 4.85 -18.18
C ALA A 160 -12.26 6.24 -18.23
N TYR A 161 -13.04 7.31 -18.07
CA TYR A 161 -12.53 8.67 -17.96
C TYR A 161 -11.64 8.85 -16.73
N GLY A 162 -12.11 8.38 -15.58
CA GLY A 162 -11.42 8.49 -14.29
C GLY A 162 -10.08 7.75 -14.27
N LEU A 163 -9.97 6.58 -14.93
CA LEU A 163 -8.70 5.86 -15.08
C LEU A 163 -7.66 6.72 -15.80
N GLY A 164 -8.02 7.42 -16.88
CA GLY A 164 -7.13 8.33 -17.58
C GLY A 164 -6.61 9.44 -16.68
N VAL A 165 -7.52 10.10 -15.94
CA VAL A 165 -7.15 11.16 -14.98
C VAL A 165 -6.29 10.63 -13.85
N ALA A 166 -6.72 9.52 -13.19
CA ALA A 166 -6.02 8.93 -12.06
C ALA A 166 -4.59 8.51 -12.42
N ARG A 167 -4.38 7.90 -13.60
CA ARG A 167 -3.03 7.53 -14.08
C ARG A 167 -2.12 8.75 -14.24
N GLN A 168 -2.64 9.86 -14.76
CA GLN A 168 -1.85 11.08 -14.94
C GLN A 168 -1.45 11.69 -13.58
N ILE A 169 -2.39 11.89 -12.66
CA ILE A 169 -2.08 12.49 -11.35
C ILE A 169 -1.15 11.60 -10.52
N SER A 170 -1.30 10.28 -10.63
CA SER A 170 -0.44 9.33 -9.92
C SER A 170 0.99 9.32 -10.47
N SER A 171 1.17 9.54 -11.78
CA SER A 171 2.50 9.68 -12.39
C SER A 171 3.23 10.95 -11.96
N MET A 172 2.48 11.98 -11.54
CA MET A 172 3.02 13.24 -11.00
C MET A 172 3.23 13.20 -9.49
N ASP A 173 2.98 12.06 -8.83
CA ASP A 173 3.05 11.87 -7.37
C ASP A 173 2.17 12.86 -6.56
N ILE A 174 1.02 13.26 -7.15
CA ILE A 174 0.04 14.13 -6.48
C ILE A 174 -0.87 13.31 -5.58
N GLY A 175 -1.42 12.21 -6.11
CA GLY A 175 -2.34 11.32 -5.45
C GLY A 175 -2.69 10.15 -6.36
N GLN A 176 -3.60 9.28 -5.92
CA GLN A 176 -3.94 8.06 -6.66
C GLN A 176 -5.45 7.79 -6.75
N THR A 177 -6.27 8.70 -6.20
CA THR A 177 -7.73 8.60 -6.22
C THR A 177 -8.33 9.84 -6.89
N VAL A 178 -9.33 9.61 -7.75
CA VAL A 178 -10.18 10.66 -8.31
C VAL A 178 -11.63 10.32 -8.13
N VAL A 179 -12.48 11.35 -8.04
CA VAL A 179 -13.94 11.19 -7.98
C VAL A 179 -14.53 11.85 -9.21
N ILE A 180 -15.34 11.09 -9.93
CA ILE A 180 -15.91 11.45 -11.24
C ILE A 180 -17.43 11.52 -11.15
N SER A 181 -18.01 12.43 -11.91
CA SER A 181 -19.45 12.49 -12.17
C SER A 181 -19.67 12.98 -13.61
N ASP A 182 -20.43 12.22 -14.41
CA ASP A 182 -20.78 12.57 -15.79
C ASP A 182 -19.53 12.89 -16.66
N ARG A 183 -18.47 12.09 -16.52
CA ARG A 183 -17.15 12.28 -17.19
C ARG A 183 -16.50 13.63 -16.89
N ALA A 184 -16.75 14.17 -15.70
CA ALA A 184 -16.06 15.33 -15.16
C ALA A 184 -15.36 14.96 -13.86
N CYS A 185 -14.11 15.40 -13.69
CA CYS A 185 -13.38 15.21 -12.46
C CYS A 185 -13.88 16.20 -11.41
N VAL A 186 -14.54 15.68 -10.36
CA VAL A 186 -15.08 16.46 -9.25
C VAL A 186 -14.06 16.74 -8.18
N ALA A 187 -13.21 15.74 -7.88
CA ALA A 187 -12.15 15.85 -6.88
C ALA A 187 -10.96 14.94 -7.21
N VAL A 188 -9.78 15.42 -6.83
CA VAL A 188 -8.50 14.72 -6.95
C VAL A 188 -7.93 14.58 -5.55
N GLU A 189 -7.50 13.39 -5.15
CA GLU A 189 -6.79 13.15 -3.90
C GLU A 189 -5.40 13.79 -3.96
N ALA A 190 -5.00 14.43 -2.87
CA ALA A 190 -3.63 14.84 -2.62
C ALA A 190 -3.20 14.33 -1.24
N MET A 191 -2.87 15.22 -0.30
CA MET A 191 -2.40 14.81 1.05
C MET A 191 -3.53 14.47 2.03
N GLU A 192 -4.78 14.79 1.70
CA GLU A 192 -5.94 14.56 2.56
C GLU A 192 -6.35 13.09 2.66
N GLY A 193 -6.03 12.27 1.66
CA GLY A 193 -6.40 10.86 1.57
C GLY A 193 -7.78 10.61 0.94
N THR A 194 -8.03 9.35 0.59
CA THR A 194 -9.19 8.91 -0.21
C THR A 194 -10.53 9.30 0.43
N ASP A 195 -10.70 9.06 1.73
CA ASP A 195 -12.00 9.25 2.40
C ASP A 195 -12.41 10.74 2.44
N GLU A 196 -11.47 11.64 2.72
CA GLU A 196 -11.71 13.08 2.69
C GLU A 196 -11.93 13.60 1.27
N THR A 197 -11.24 13.04 0.28
CA THR A 197 -11.46 13.36 -1.14
C THR A 197 -12.88 13.00 -1.56
N VAL A 198 -13.40 11.84 -1.17
CA VAL A 198 -14.79 11.41 -1.43
C VAL A 198 -15.77 12.33 -0.70
N ALA A 199 -15.51 12.68 0.57
CA ALA A 199 -16.34 13.61 1.33
C ALA A 199 -16.41 14.99 0.67
N ARG A 200 -15.29 15.50 0.19
CA ARG A 200 -15.21 16.78 -0.53
C ARG A 200 -15.96 16.73 -1.85
N ALA A 201 -15.82 15.65 -2.61
CA ALA A 201 -16.56 15.45 -3.87
C ALA A 201 -18.06 15.48 -3.66
N ALA A 202 -18.58 14.84 -2.61
CA ALA A 202 -20.02 14.84 -2.29
C ALA A 202 -20.57 16.26 -2.09
N ARG A 203 -19.81 17.12 -1.37
CA ARG A 203 -20.19 18.52 -1.17
C ARG A 203 -20.23 19.31 -2.48
N ILE A 204 -19.28 19.06 -3.39
CA ILE A 204 -19.18 19.75 -4.68
C ILE A 204 -20.27 19.26 -5.64
N ALA A 205 -20.51 17.95 -5.69
CA ALA A 205 -21.45 17.34 -6.65
C ALA A 205 -22.92 17.62 -6.33
N SER A 206 -23.24 18.08 -5.12
CA SER A 206 -24.62 18.48 -4.74
C SER A 206 -25.67 17.43 -5.05
N GLY A 207 -25.43 16.15 -4.68
CA GLY A 207 -26.36 15.04 -4.87
C GLY A 207 -26.26 14.30 -6.20
N LYS A 208 -25.37 14.68 -7.11
CA LYS A 208 -25.11 13.88 -8.32
C LYS A 208 -24.40 12.57 -7.96
N PRO A 209 -24.69 11.47 -8.68
CA PRO A 209 -24.00 10.21 -8.48
C PRO A 209 -22.51 10.34 -8.74
N LEU A 210 -21.71 9.72 -7.88
CA LEU A 210 -20.25 9.76 -7.92
C LEU A 210 -19.67 8.38 -8.22
N VAL A 211 -18.56 8.38 -8.97
CA VAL A 211 -17.73 7.20 -9.23
C VAL A 211 -16.33 7.48 -8.68
N VAL A 212 -15.82 6.56 -7.86
CA VAL A 212 -14.48 6.65 -7.29
C VAL A 212 -13.54 5.76 -8.09
N VAL A 213 -12.40 6.29 -8.50
CA VAL A 213 -11.35 5.53 -9.19
C VAL A 213 -10.04 5.68 -8.43
N LYS A 214 -9.49 4.56 -7.96
CA LYS A 214 -8.22 4.50 -7.25
C LYS A 214 -7.26 3.56 -7.98
N VAL A 215 -6.11 4.09 -8.37
CA VAL A 215 -5.07 3.37 -9.11
C VAL A 215 -3.80 3.20 -8.29
N SER A 216 -2.92 2.31 -8.72
CA SER A 216 -1.54 2.26 -8.24
C SER A 216 -0.70 3.31 -8.96
N LYS A 217 0.33 3.84 -8.31
CA LYS A 217 1.32 4.70 -8.95
C LYS A 217 2.16 3.89 -9.96
N PRO A 218 2.62 4.49 -11.06
CA PRO A 218 3.64 3.87 -11.92
C PRO A 218 4.90 3.53 -11.10
N GLY A 219 5.43 2.32 -11.26
CA GLY A 219 6.62 1.90 -10.52
C GLY A 219 6.42 1.78 -9.01
N GLN A 220 5.17 1.68 -8.51
CA GLN A 220 4.85 1.58 -7.10
C GLN A 220 5.56 0.39 -6.46
N ASP A 221 6.31 0.65 -5.41
CA ASP A 221 7.06 -0.38 -4.69
C ASP A 221 6.16 -1.12 -3.69
N MET A 222 5.68 -2.30 -4.10
CA MET A 222 4.78 -3.13 -3.31
C MET A 222 5.38 -3.66 -2.01
N ARG A 223 6.67 -3.43 -1.76
CA ARG A 223 7.33 -3.79 -0.50
C ARG A 223 6.89 -2.89 0.66
N PHE A 224 6.37 -1.68 0.37
CA PHE A 224 5.99 -0.72 1.43
C PHE A 224 4.88 0.28 1.04
N ASP A 225 4.58 0.46 -0.25
CA ASP A 225 3.53 1.37 -0.71
C ASP A 225 2.45 0.57 -1.45
N VAL A 226 1.48 0.04 -0.70
CA VAL A 226 0.39 -0.76 -1.24
C VAL A 226 -0.91 0.01 -1.14
N PRO A 227 -1.63 0.24 -2.25
CA PRO A 227 -2.96 0.84 -2.21
C PRO A 227 -3.94 -0.04 -1.40
N VAL A 228 -4.69 0.59 -0.52
CA VAL A 228 -5.66 -0.10 0.34
C VAL A 228 -7.04 0.52 0.19
N ILE A 229 -8.07 -0.32 0.16
CA ILE A 229 -9.47 0.03 0.40
C ILE A 229 -9.94 -0.73 1.65
N GLY A 230 -10.54 0.00 2.58
CA GLY A 230 -11.10 -0.56 3.81
C GLY A 230 -12.59 -0.26 3.94
N LEU A 231 -13.22 -0.81 4.98
CA LEU A 231 -14.61 -0.54 5.33
C LEU A 231 -14.91 0.96 5.47
N PRO A 232 -14.03 1.79 6.10
CA PRO A 232 -14.28 3.24 6.20
C PRO A 232 -14.48 3.91 4.84
N THR A 233 -13.73 3.51 3.82
CA THR A 233 -13.89 4.07 2.46
C THR A 233 -15.27 3.74 1.88
N ILE A 234 -15.75 2.49 2.03
CA ILE A 234 -17.09 2.12 1.55
C ILE A 234 -18.19 2.85 2.34
N GLU A 235 -18.03 3.00 3.66
CA GLU A 235 -18.94 3.79 4.47
C GLU A 235 -18.96 5.27 4.04
N GLN A 236 -17.80 5.85 3.73
CA GLN A 236 -17.71 7.20 3.22
C GLN A 236 -18.34 7.33 1.82
N MET A 237 -18.13 6.36 0.94
CA MET A 237 -18.79 6.30 -0.37
C MET A 237 -20.32 6.22 -0.23
N LYS A 238 -20.82 5.40 0.71
CA LYS A 238 -22.26 5.31 1.01
C LYS A 238 -22.82 6.67 1.47
N LYS A 239 -22.13 7.37 2.38
CA LYS A 239 -22.53 8.72 2.84
C LYS A 239 -22.49 9.74 1.69
N ALA A 240 -21.55 9.60 0.79
CA ALA A 240 -21.36 10.45 -0.38
C ALA A 240 -22.31 10.11 -1.55
N GLN A 241 -23.14 9.09 -1.42
CA GLN A 241 -23.98 8.57 -2.51
C GLN A 241 -23.17 8.17 -3.76
N ALA A 242 -21.93 7.76 -3.56
CA ALA A 242 -21.11 7.20 -4.64
C ALA A 242 -21.64 5.82 -5.02
N THR A 243 -21.71 5.55 -6.31
CA THR A 243 -22.39 4.36 -6.85
C THR A 243 -21.43 3.30 -7.40
N ALA A 244 -20.18 3.68 -7.71
CA ALA A 244 -19.18 2.72 -8.17
C ALA A 244 -17.78 3.04 -7.66
N LEU A 245 -16.95 1.98 -7.51
CA LEU A 245 -15.54 2.01 -7.21
C LEU A 245 -14.77 1.19 -8.24
N ALA A 246 -13.75 1.77 -8.84
CA ALA A 246 -12.78 1.04 -9.64
C ALA A 246 -11.41 1.04 -8.94
N VAL A 247 -10.73 -0.12 -8.91
CA VAL A 247 -9.40 -0.31 -8.33
C VAL A 247 -8.50 -1.11 -9.26
N ASP A 248 -7.18 -1.02 -9.10
CA ASP A 248 -6.26 -1.89 -9.85
C ASP A 248 -6.28 -3.32 -9.32
N ALA A 249 -6.55 -4.27 -10.20
CA ALA A 249 -6.42 -5.69 -9.96
C ALA A 249 -4.94 -6.06 -9.71
N GLY A 250 -4.72 -7.01 -8.81
CA GLY A 250 -3.36 -7.49 -8.49
C GLY A 250 -2.49 -6.51 -7.70
N ARG A 251 -2.96 -5.27 -7.44
CA ARG A 251 -2.16 -4.22 -6.79
C ARG A 251 -2.85 -3.51 -5.64
N THR A 252 -4.15 -3.71 -5.44
CA THR A 252 -4.93 -3.08 -4.36
C THR A 252 -5.32 -4.11 -3.32
N LEU A 253 -5.09 -3.82 -2.03
CA LEU A 253 -5.57 -4.64 -0.92
C LEU A 253 -6.99 -4.22 -0.52
N LEU A 254 -7.89 -5.18 -0.41
CA LEU A 254 -9.23 -5.00 0.13
C LEU A 254 -9.26 -5.53 1.56
N PHE A 255 -9.13 -4.65 2.56
CA PHE A 255 -9.19 -5.06 3.96
C PHE A 255 -10.59 -5.53 4.33
N ASP A 256 -10.66 -6.65 5.07
CA ASP A 256 -11.94 -7.30 5.40
C ASP A 256 -12.80 -7.58 4.16
N ARG A 257 -12.20 -8.06 3.09
CA ARG A 257 -12.77 -8.19 1.74
C ARG A 257 -14.23 -8.67 1.72
N THR A 258 -14.56 -9.73 2.46
CA THR A 258 -15.92 -10.27 2.51
C THR A 258 -16.90 -9.24 3.04
N LYS A 259 -16.62 -8.64 4.20
CA LYS A 259 -17.47 -7.62 4.83
C LYS A 259 -17.56 -6.34 3.97
N LEU A 260 -16.44 -5.99 3.33
CA LEU A 260 -16.34 -4.83 2.43
C LEU A 260 -17.29 -5.01 1.24
N ILE A 261 -17.28 -6.18 0.59
CA ILE A 261 -18.16 -6.49 -0.54
C ILE A 261 -19.63 -6.54 -0.08
N GLU A 262 -19.92 -7.17 1.05
CA GLU A 262 -21.27 -7.21 1.63
C GLU A 262 -21.82 -5.79 1.91
N LEU A 263 -20.97 -4.91 2.46
CA LEU A 263 -21.35 -3.51 2.71
C LEU A 263 -21.60 -2.74 1.41
N ALA A 264 -20.75 -2.94 0.40
CA ALA A 264 -20.91 -2.33 -0.92
C ALA A 264 -22.19 -2.82 -1.60
N ASP A 265 -22.47 -4.12 -1.58
CA ASP A 265 -23.70 -4.72 -2.10
C ASP A 265 -24.95 -4.15 -1.42
N ALA A 266 -24.93 -4.05 -0.08
CA ALA A 266 -26.02 -3.50 0.71
C ALA A 266 -26.25 -2.00 0.43
N ALA A 267 -25.21 -1.27 0.05
CA ALA A 267 -25.26 0.14 -0.33
C ALA A 267 -25.55 0.36 -1.84
N GLY A 268 -25.67 -0.70 -2.64
CA GLY A 268 -25.83 -0.61 -4.09
C GLY A 268 -24.58 -0.09 -4.83
N ILE A 269 -23.39 -0.18 -4.22
CA ILE A 269 -22.13 0.25 -4.81
C ILE A 269 -21.54 -0.90 -5.63
N ALA A 270 -21.24 -0.67 -6.92
CA ALA A 270 -20.50 -1.61 -7.74
C ALA A 270 -19.01 -1.48 -7.47
N ILE A 271 -18.28 -2.58 -7.31
CA ILE A 271 -16.82 -2.59 -7.22
C ILE A 271 -16.28 -3.40 -8.39
N GLN A 272 -15.37 -2.79 -9.15
CA GLN A 272 -14.68 -3.42 -10.26
C GLN A 272 -13.17 -3.31 -10.10
N ALA A 273 -12.48 -4.45 -10.18
CA ALA A 273 -11.02 -4.50 -10.30
C ALA A 273 -10.64 -4.49 -11.78
N ILE A 274 -9.82 -3.54 -12.17
CA ILE A 274 -9.39 -3.30 -13.55
C ILE A 274 -7.97 -3.86 -13.70
N ALA A 275 -7.72 -4.63 -14.76
CA ALA A 275 -6.35 -5.04 -15.09
C ALA A 275 -5.47 -3.79 -15.27
N PRO A 276 -4.29 -3.71 -14.62
CA PRO A 276 -3.39 -2.60 -14.82
C PRO A 276 -3.01 -2.52 -16.31
N ALA A 277 -2.91 -1.28 -16.83
CA ALA A 277 -2.35 -1.09 -18.17
C ALA A 277 -0.94 -1.70 -18.19
N ALA A 278 -0.58 -2.40 -19.29
CA ALA A 278 0.78 -2.89 -19.47
C ALA A 278 1.75 -1.71 -19.29
N GLU A 279 2.72 -1.86 -18.39
CA GLU A 279 3.77 -0.85 -18.26
C GLU A 279 4.48 -0.73 -19.62
N PRO A 280 4.70 0.50 -20.14
CA PRO A 280 5.51 0.66 -21.32
C PRO A 280 6.86 -0.01 -21.07
N ALA A 281 7.28 -0.88 -21.96
CA ALA A 281 8.58 -1.55 -21.86
C ALA A 281 9.66 -0.47 -21.68
N GLU A 282 10.51 -0.63 -20.67
CA GLU A 282 11.65 0.25 -20.48
C GLU A 282 12.41 0.36 -21.82
N PRO A 283 12.75 1.57 -22.29
CA PRO A 283 13.55 1.72 -23.49
C PRO A 283 14.87 0.95 -23.24
N LYS A 284 15.11 -0.09 -24.01
CA LYS A 284 16.40 -0.79 -24.01
C LYS A 284 17.48 0.27 -24.24
N GLU A 285 18.35 0.48 -23.28
CA GLU A 285 19.56 1.29 -23.48
C GLU A 285 20.28 0.72 -24.70
N THR A 286 20.16 1.42 -25.81
CA THR A 286 20.97 1.17 -26.99
C THR A 286 22.40 1.52 -26.61
N SER A 287 23.19 0.49 -26.33
CA SER A 287 24.65 0.64 -26.22
C SER A 287 25.16 1.13 -27.59
N ALA A 288 25.21 2.46 -27.73
CA ALA A 288 25.91 3.08 -28.83
C ALA A 288 27.41 2.79 -28.63
N GLY A 289 27.86 1.76 -29.33
CA GLY A 289 29.28 1.49 -29.48
C GLY A 289 29.94 2.69 -30.12
N MET A 290 30.72 3.40 -29.34
CA MET A 290 31.58 4.47 -29.81
C MET A 290 32.85 3.81 -30.32
N ASN A 291 32.83 3.38 -31.60
CA ASN A 291 34.07 3.12 -32.33
C ASN A 291 34.80 4.47 -32.50
N ARG A 292 35.93 4.58 -31.83
CA ARG A 292 36.93 5.59 -32.16
C ARG A 292 37.90 4.92 -33.14
N GLU A 293 37.90 5.43 -34.39
CA GLU A 293 39.09 5.44 -35.24
C GLU A 293 39.89 6.73 -34.98
#